data_4b97540532ef7fd0b889da8f0d1a0c1a
#
_entry.id   4b97540532ef7fd0b889da8f0d1a0c1a
#
_cell.length_a   1.000
_cell.length_b   1.000
_cell.length_c   1.000
_cell.angle_alpha   90.00
_cell.angle_beta   90.00
_cell.angle_gamma   90.00
#
_symmetry.space_group_name_H-M   'P 1'
#
loop_
_entity.id
_entity.type
_entity.pdbx_description
1 polymer ?
#
loop_
_entity_poly.entity_id
_entity_poly.type
_entity_poly.pdbx_seq_one_letter_code
_entity_poly.pdbx_strand_id
1 'polypeptide(L)'
;MNPITRRDLLKSAALTGALLSLPETSFAEDAGKTTPPSGKGGKTMMGVPFEPRERVKAAFIGVGGRGSYLLREFLATDGVDVKAICDVVPEKVRRSQKDVTDFGQPEPRGYSNGDRDYENLLQNEEIDIAVIATPWEWHVPMSLYAMNHGTHAFTEVPACYTIEDCWKLVNTSEKTRRHCVMMENCCYGHEEMLVNNMVHAGLFGALSHGEAAYIHDLRDELFSNVGEGTWRRFHSMKRNGNLYPTHGLGPVAWYMDIHKGDRFESLVSMSSPSHGLQDYAARTFPEGDPRRAEKFVCGDVSTSIIRTALGRTILLQRDTNSPRVYDRLNAITGTRGMFRGYPARLYLDSFERDEYTDLSDYRKYESPMWTNIGELARKRGGHGGMDFIMAYRFVQCVREGLPPDMDVYDAAAW
;
A
#
# COMPACT_ATOMS: atom_id res chain seq x y z
N MET A 1 20.44 -16.52 -42.35
CA MET A 1 19.42 -17.19 -41.47
C MET A 1 18.38 -17.79 -42.40
N ASN A 2 18.23 -19.10 -42.42
CA ASN A 2 17.19 -19.77 -43.21
C ASN A 2 15.80 -19.53 -42.55
N PRO A 3 14.76 -19.26 -43.34
CA PRO A 3 13.44 -19.04 -42.80
C PRO A 3 12.90 -20.33 -42.14
N ILE A 4 12.36 -20.17 -40.96
CA ILE A 4 11.70 -21.27 -40.21
C ILE A 4 10.49 -21.77 -41.02
N THR A 5 10.42 -23.06 -41.33
CA THR A 5 9.34 -23.62 -42.12
C THR A 5 8.16 -24.05 -41.21
N ARG A 6 6.94 -24.16 -41.80
CA ARG A 6 5.76 -24.72 -41.10
C ARG A 6 6.02 -26.08 -40.45
N ARG A 7 6.93 -26.85 -41.02
CA ARG A 7 7.30 -28.20 -40.53
C ARG A 7 8.15 -28.10 -39.25
N ASP A 8 8.94 -27.04 -39.09
CA ASP A 8 9.75 -26.80 -37.89
C ASP A 8 8.87 -26.33 -36.74
N LEU A 9 7.82 -25.56 -37.05
CA LEU A 9 6.81 -25.13 -36.05
C LEU A 9 5.99 -26.35 -35.55
N LEU A 10 5.60 -27.27 -36.42
CA LEU A 10 4.86 -28.48 -36.06
C LEU A 10 5.72 -29.46 -35.25
N LYS A 11 7.01 -29.55 -35.50
CA LYS A 11 7.92 -30.34 -34.67
C LYS A 11 8.09 -29.76 -33.26
N SER A 12 8.14 -28.43 -33.12
CA SER A 12 8.16 -27.77 -31.82
C SER A 12 6.86 -27.99 -31.04
N ALA A 13 5.71 -27.98 -31.71
CA ALA A 13 4.41 -28.25 -31.07
C ALA A 13 4.26 -29.75 -30.66
N ALA A 14 4.84 -30.67 -31.43
CA ALA A 14 4.83 -32.10 -31.08
C ALA A 14 5.74 -32.42 -29.90
N LEU A 15 6.86 -31.69 -29.71
CA LEU A 15 7.70 -31.82 -28.53
C LEU A 15 6.99 -31.26 -27.26
N THR A 16 6.22 -30.19 -27.39
CA THR A 16 5.43 -29.62 -26.27
C THR A 16 4.28 -30.57 -25.88
N GLY A 17 3.67 -31.27 -26.85
CA GLY A 17 2.64 -32.27 -26.57
C GLY A 17 3.17 -33.52 -25.86
N ALA A 18 4.42 -33.91 -26.10
CA ALA A 18 5.04 -35.06 -25.43
C ALA A 18 5.45 -34.77 -23.96
N LEU A 19 5.61 -33.48 -23.57
CA LEU A 19 5.86 -33.09 -22.20
C LEU A 19 4.59 -33.02 -21.32
N LEU A 20 3.40 -33.05 -21.94
CA LEU A 20 2.11 -33.04 -21.24
C LEU A 20 1.68 -34.42 -20.76
N SER A 21 2.43 -35.48 -21.06
CA SER A 21 2.16 -36.88 -20.62
C SER A 21 3.11 -37.37 -19.51
N LEU A 22 3.88 -36.50 -18.88
CA LEU A 22 4.61 -36.83 -17.67
C LEU A 22 3.65 -36.83 -16.47
N PRO A 23 3.73 -37.83 -15.57
CA PRO A 23 2.83 -37.87 -14.41
C PRO A 23 2.97 -36.64 -13.53
N GLU A 24 1.86 -36.20 -12.96
CA GLU A 24 1.73 -35.05 -12.04
C GLU A 24 2.50 -35.26 -10.72
N THR A 25 3.76 -35.55 -10.77
CA THR A 25 4.60 -35.66 -9.58
C THR A 25 5.91 -34.95 -9.86
N SER A 26 6.10 -33.80 -9.23
CA SER A 26 7.37 -33.32 -8.71
C SER A 26 7.74 -31.84 -8.86
N PHE A 27 6.87 -30.95 -9.32
CA PHE A 27 7.21 -29.51 -9.27
C PHE A 27 6.43 -28.69 -8.22
N ALA A 28 5.57 -29.32 -7.43
CA ALA A 28 4.79 -28.69 -6.36
C ALA A 28 5.30 -29.03 -4.94
N GLU A 29 6.31 -29.86 -4.78
CA GLU A 29 6.72 -30.33 -3.44
C GLU A 29 7.85 -29.55 -2.76
N ASP A 30 8.48 -28.58 -3.43
CA ASP A 30 9.58 -27.81 -2.85
C ASP A 30 9.33 -26.30 -2.74
N ALA A 31 8.13 -25.81 -3.02
CA ALA A 31 7.65 -24.58 -2.42
C ALA A 31 7.39 -24.94 -0.95
N GLY A 32 8.37 -24.67 -0.09
CA GLY A 32 8.35 -25.07 1.31
C GLY A 32 6.97 -24.89 1.90
N LYS A 33 6.38 -25.98 2.39
CA LYS A 33 5.19 -25.96 3.23
C LYS A 33 5.52 -25.12 4.47
N THR A 34 5.42 -23.81 4.36
CA THR A 34 5.26 -22.99 5.53
C THR A 34 3.87 -23.32 6.06
N THR A 35 3.81 -24.39 6.85
CA THR A 35 2.65 -24.62 7.70
C THR A 35 2.48 -23.33 8.48
N PRO A 36 1.32 -22.66 8.37
CA PRO A 36 1.09 -21.48 9.21
C PRO A 36 1.35 -21.92 10.64
N PRO A 37 2.05 -21.12 11.46
CA PRO A 37 2.28 -21.46 12.84
C PRO A 37 0.90 -21.79 13.44
N SER A 38 0.73 -23.00 13.93
CA SER A 38 -0.51 -23.49 14.55
C SER A 38 -0.71 -22.82 15.91
N GLY A 39 -0.86 -21.49 15.89
CA GLY A 39 -1.42 -20.75 17.00
C GLY A 39 -2.91 -21.07 17.03
N LYS A 40 -3.45 -21.39 18.17
CA LYS A 40 -4.89 -21.32 18.40
C LYS A 40 -5.28 -19.89 18.06
N GLY A 41 -5.85 -19.67 16.87
CA GLY A 41 -6.19 -18.36 16.35
C GLY A 41 -6.98 -17.58 17.40
N GLY A 42 -6.59 -16.33 17.62
CA GLY A 42 -7.40 -15.40 18.39
C GLY A 42 -8.75 -15.20 17.70
N LYS A 43 -9.68 -14.51 18.36
CA LYS A 43 -10.90 -14.09 17.68
C LYS A 43 -10.51 -13.08 16.59
N THR A 44 -11.09 -13.23 15.39
CA THR A 44 -10.85 -12.30 14.27
C THR A 44 -10.98 -10.83 14.69
N MET A 45 -10.19 -9.97 14.08
CA MET A 45 -10.28 -8.51 14.19
C MET A 45 -11.12 -7.88 13.06
N MET A 46 -11.56 -8.67 12.09
CA MET A 46 -12.37 -8.19 10.96
C MET A 46 -13.70 -7.62 11.49
N GLY A 47 -13.99 -6.37 11.11
CA GLY A 47 -15.21 -5.68 11.52
C GLY A 47 -15.27 -5.31 13.01
N VAL A 48 -14.22 -5.52 13.78
CA VAL A 48 -14.17 -5.11 15.20
C VAL A 48 -14.08 -3.58 15.27
N PRO A 49 -14.98 -2.89 15.98
CA PRO A 49 -14.93 -1.45 16.12
C PRO A 49 -13.80 -1.03 17.08
N PHE A 50 -13.35 0.21 16.94
CA PHE A 50 -12.54 0.86 17.96
C PHE A 50 -13.35 1.10 19.23
N GLU A 51 -12.67 1.22 20.37
CA GLU A 51 -13.26 1.81 21.56
C GLU A 51 -13.40 3.33 21.30
N PRO A 52 -14.62 3.93 21.40
CA PRO A 52 -14.81 5.33 21.05
C PRO A 52 -14.01 6.27 21.96
N ARG A 53 -13.48 7.34 21.36
CA ARG A 53 -12.71 8.38 22.04
C ARG A 53 -13.26 9.75 21.68
N GLU A 54 -13.53 10.59 22.67
CA GLU A 54 -13.89 11.99 22.42
C GLU A 54 -12.75 12.72 21.70
N ARG A 55 -11.51 12.49 22.17
CA ARG A 55 -10.27 12.97 21.56
C ARG A 55 -9.26 11.84 21.44
N VAL A 56 -8.61 11.75 20.30
CA VAL A 56 -7.66 10.66 19.96
C VAL A 56 -6.25 11.10 20.38
N LYS A 57 -5.68 10.41 21.35
CA LYS A 57 -4.30 10.61 21.78
C LYS A 57 -3.36 9.94 20.79
N ALA A 58 -2.61 10.72 20.00
CA ALA A 58 -1.74 10.24 18.96
C ALA A 58 -0.26 10.42 19.29
N ALA A 59 0.55 9.43 18.92
CA ALA A 59 2.00 9.56 18.83
C ALA A 59 2.44 9.41 17.38
N PHE A 60 3.51 10.13 16.98
CA PHE A 60 4.10 10.03 15.65
C PHE A 60 5.53 9.49 15.77
N ILE A 61 5.80 8.36 15.12
CA ILE A 61 7.07 7.65 15.13
C ILE A 61 7.65 7.67 13.70
N GLY A 62 8.78 8.35 13.54
CA GLY A 62 9.34 8.69 12.24
C GLY A 62 8.69 9.94 11.66
N VAL A 63 9.31 11.10 11.89
CA VAL A 63 8.84 12.40 11.39
C VAL A 63 9.78 12.96 10.32
N GLY A 64 10.19 12.10 9.41
CA GLY A 64 10.87 12.44 8.16
C GLY A 64 9.95 13.18 7.18
N GLY A 65 10.19 13.06 5.88
CA GLY A 65 9.35 13.68 4.84
C GLY A 65 7.88 13.27 4.98
N ARG A 66 7.61 11.97 4.89
CA ARG A 66 6.25 11.42 4.96
C ARG A 66 5.59 11.62 6.34
N GLY A 67 6.29 11.29 7.43
CA GLY A 67 5.72 11.37 8.77
C GLY A 67 5.39 12.79 9.22
N SER A 68 6.24 13.80 8.90
CA SER A 68 5.93 15.20 9.20
C SER A 68 4.76 15.74 8.34
N TYR A 69 4.59 15.22 7.13
CA TYR A 69 3.43 15.52 6.30
C TYR A 69 2.16 14.96 6.94
N LEU A 70 2.14 13.67 7.29
CA LEU A 70 1.01 13.04 7.98
C LEU A 70 0.66 13.75 9.29
N LEU A 71 1.66 14.12 10.09
CA LEU A 71 1.43 14.88 11.33
C LEU A 71 0.56 16.12 11.07
N ARG A 72 0.88 16.88 10.03
CA ARG A 72 0.09 18.09 9.67
C ARG A 72 -1.32 17.75 9.17
N GLU A 73 -1.51 16.62 8.51
CA GLU A 73 -2.84 16.18 8.07
C GLU A 73 -3.70 15.74 9.28
N PHE A 74 -3.13 15.02 10.23
CA PHE A 74 -3.84 14.64 11.45
C PHE A 74 -4.12 15.86 12.35
N LEU A 75 -3.19 16.82 12.48
CA LEU A 75 -3.39 18.07 13.22
C LEU A 75 -4.53 18.92 12.65
N ALA A 76 -4.75 18.87 11.34
CA ALA A 76 -5.84 19.57 10.68
C ALA A 76 -7.20 18.88 10.84
N THR A 77 -7.20 17.68 11.40
CA THR A 77 -8.41 16.92 11.70
C THR A 77 -8.85 17.20 13.13
N ASP A 78 -10.11 17.60 13.32
CA ASP A 78 -10.62 17.83 14.68
C ASP A 78 -10.62 16.56 15.52
N GLY A 79 -10.33 16.73 16.81
CA GLY A 79 -10.41 15.64 17.78
C GLY A 79 -9.13 14.83 17.95
N VAL A 80 -7.98 15.32 17.48
CA VAL A 80 -6.66 14.70 17.70
C VAL A 80 -5.86 15.51 18.72
N ASP A 81 -5.25 14.84 19.69
CA ASP A 81 -4.26 15.36 20.63
C ASP A 81 -2.91 14.68 20.34
N VAL A 82 -1.93 15.42 19.86
CA VAL A 82 -0.59 14.89 19.67
C VAL A 82 0.15 14.91 21.01
N LYS A 83 0.45 13.74 21.56
CA LYS A 83 1.08 13.59 22.88
C LYS A 83 2.60 13.41 22.80
N ALA A 84 3.09 12.74 21.75
CA ALA A 84 4.52 12.45 21.63
C ALA A 84 4.97 12.38 20.18
N ILE A 85 6.24 12.73 19.98
CA ILE A 85 6.95 12.68 18.69
C ILE A 85 8.25 11.89 18.91
N CYS A 86 8.53 10.92 18.02
CA CYS A 86 9.75 10.13 18.04
C CYS A 86 10.44 10.13 16.67
N ASP A 87 11.72 10.40 16.63
CA ASP A 87 12.61 10.21 15.46
C ASP A 87 14.05 10.11 15.97
N VAL A 88 14.88 9.34 15.29
CA VAL A 88 16.32 9.18 15.62
C VAL A 88 17.10 10.49 15.44
N VAL A 89 16.56 11.44 14.71
CA VAL A 89 17.15 12.77 14.45
C VAL A 89 16.48 13.84 15.34
N PRO A 90 17.15 14.34 16.39
CA PRO A 90 16.55 15.29 17.33
C PRO A 90 15.98 16.55 16.68
N GLU A 91 16.59 17.01 15.59
CA GLU A 91 16.11 18.21 14.86
C GLU A 91 14.74 18.01 14.23
N LYS A 92 14.48 16.79 13.71
CA LYS A 92 13.15 16.47 13.17
C LYS A 92 12.09 16.42 14.27
N VAL A 93 12.45 15.96 15.48
CA VAL A 93 11.56 15.98 16.65
C VAL A 93 11.21 17.42 17.00
N ARG A 94 12.21 18.29 17.18
CA ARG A 94 11.98 19.72 17.51
C ARG A 94 11.12 20.45 16.47
N ARG A 95 11.39 20.22 15.18
CA ARG A 95 10.58 20.80 14.10
C ARG A 95 9.12 20.34 14.19
N SER A 96 8.89 19.05 14.43
CA SER A 96 7.54 18.50 14.54
C SER A 96 6.82 18.95 15.82
N GLN A 97 7.53 19.11 16.94
CA GLN A 97 7.00 19.75 18.15
C GLN A 97 6.52 21.17 17.85
N LYS A 98 7.33 21.94 17.10
CA LYS A 98 6.94 23.27 16.65
C LYS A 98 5.71 23.24 15.75
N ASP A 99 5.63 22.31 14.80
CA ASP A 99 4.43 22.16 13.96
C ASP A 99 3.17 21.97 14.84
N VAL A 100 3.24 21.13 15.89
CA VAL A 100 2.13 20.91 16.84
C VAL A 100 1.74 22.17 17.58
N THR A 101 2.72 22.92 18.10
CA THR A 101 2.44 24.18 18.82
C THR A 101 1.92 25.28 17.91
N ASP A 102 2.38 25.35 16.66
CA ASP A 102 1.86 26.28 15.65
C ASP A 102 0.40 25.99 15.28
N PHE A 103 -0.07 24.74 15.45
CA PHE A 103 -1.49 24.35 15.35
C PHE A 103 -2.30 24.62 16.64
N GLY A 104 -1.68 25.24 17.66
CA GLY A 104 -2.35 25.62 18.90
C GLY A 104 -2.51 24.51 19.93
N GLN A 105 -1.82 23.38 19.77
CA GLN A 105 -1.79 22.32 20.79
C GLN A 105 -0.59 22.50 21.74
N PRO A 106 -0.65 21.93 22.96
CA PRO A 106 0.51 21.86 23.84
C PRO A 106 1.70 21.18 23.18
N GLU A 107 2.91 21.56 23.54
CA GLU A 107 4.13 20.93 23.03
C GLU A 107 4.13 19.42 23.40
N PRO A 108 4.21 18.50 22.42
CA PRO A 108 4.25 17.07 22.68
C PRO A 108 5.62 16.67 23.22
N ARG A 109 5.67 15.57 23.97
CA ARG A 109 6.95 15.05 24.46
C ARG A 109 7.80 14.51 23.31
N GLY A 110 9.09 14.87 23.29
CA GLY A 110 10.05 14.43 22.27
C GLY A 110 10.86 13.22 22.72
N TYR A 111 11.07 12.25 21.80
CA TYR A 111 11.86 11.04 21.99
C TYR A 111 12.88 10.91 20.85
N SER A 112 14.18 10.89 21.18
CA SER A 112 15.25 10.84 20.16
C SER A 112 16.56 10.19 20.66
N ASN A 113 16.47 9.27 21.61
CA ASN A 113 17.64 8.61 22.23
C ASN A 113 17.97 7.28 21.54
N GLY A 114 17.94 7.26 20.20
CA GLY A 114 18.31 6.10 19.38
C GLY A 114 17.12 5.36 18.78
N ASP A 115 17.41 4.26 18.08
CA ASP A 115 16.48 3.53 17.21
C ASP A 115 15.30 2.93 17.96
N ARG A 116 15.43 2.69 19.24
CA ARG A 116 14.41 2.04 20.09
C ARG A 116 13.72 3.00 21.06
N ASP A 117 13.92 4.30 20.96
CA ASP A 117 13.30 5.26 21.90
C ASP A 117 11.76 5.33 21.76
N TYR A 118 11.21 4.80 20.65
CA TYR A 118 9.79 4.56 20.50
C TYR A 118 9.21 3.60 21.57
N GLU A 119 10.03 2.72 22.14
CA GLU A 119 9.62 1.83 23.22
C GLU A 119 9.40 2.63 24.51
N ASN A 120 10.30 3.55 24.82
CA ASN A 120 10.14 4.46 25.95
C ASN A 120 8.91 5.35 25.77
N LEU A 121 8.65 5.84 24.55
CA LEU A 121 7.45 6.59 24.24
C LEU A 121 6.19 5.79 24.57
N LEU A 122 6.08 4.57 24.03
CA LEU A 122 4.89 3.72 24.17
C LEU A 122 4.71 3.14 25.58
N GLN A 123 5.76 3.14 26.41
CA GLN A 123 5.68 2.78 27.82
C GLN A 123 5.28 3.93 28.74
N ASN A 124 5.69 5.16 28.40
CA ASN A 124 5.56 6.30 29.31
C ASN A 124 4.38 7.22 28.99
N GLU A 125 3.83 7.13 27.77
CA GLU A 125 2.74 8.00 27.32
C GLU A 125 1.43 7.19 27.16
N GLU A 126 0.33 7.81 27.53
CA GLU A 126 -1.00 7.24 27.26
C GLU A 126 -1.40 7.58 25.81
N ILE A 127 -1.35 6.60 24.94
CA ILE A 127 -1.52 6.74 23.47
C ILE A 127 -2.61 5.80 22.98
N ASP A 128 -3.60 6.33 22.25
CA ASP A 128 -4.63 5.53 21.58
C ASP A 128 -4.09 4.97 20.25
N ILE A 129 -3.40 5.83 19.45
CA ILE A 129 -2.87 5.45 18.14
C ILE A 129 -1.39 5.86 17.99
N ALA A 130 -0.57 4.98 17.47
CA ALA A 130 0.80 5.26 17.05
C ALA A 130 0.87 5.31 15.51
N VAL A 131 1.11 6.49 14.95
CA VAL A 131 1.33 6.71 13.52
C VAL A 131 2.80 6.43 13.21
N ILE A 132 3.08 5.39 12.43
CA ILE A 132 4.41 4.85 12.15
C ILE A 132 4.76 5.14 10.69
N ALA A 133 5.74 6.01 10.46
CA ALA A 133 6.19 6.43 9.12
C ALA A 133 7.73 6.42 9.03
N THR A 134 8.30 5.31 9.42
CA THR A 134 9.74 5.00 9.45
C THR A 134 10.18 4.26 8.17
N PRO A 135 11.47 3.94 7.97
CA PRO A 135 11.88 2.96 6.97
C PRO A 135 11.18 1.61 7.14
N TRP A 136 10.96 0.90 6.02
CA TRP A 136 10.09 -0.31 5.97
C TRP A 136 10.46 -1.40 6.97
N GLU A 137 11.74 -1.59 7.27
CA GLU A 137 12.22 -2.59 8.23
C GLU A 137 11.73 -2.35 9.66
N TRP A 138 11.30 -1.13 9.98
CA TRP A 138 10.82 -0.73 11.30
C TRP A 138 9.30 -0.79 11.46
N HIS A 139 8.54 -0.88 10.36
CA HIS A 139 7.08 -0.91 10.42
C HIS A 139 6.56 -2.04 11.31
N VAL A 140 7.03 -3.27 11.09
CA VAL A 140 6.58 -4.44 11.86
C VAL A 140 7.04 -4.40 13.31
N PRO A 141 8.34 -4.23 13.65
CA PRO A 141 8.78 -4.14 15.04
C PRO A 141 8.00 -3.10 15.85
N MET A 142 7.82 -1.90 15.31
CA MET A 142 7.10 -0.81 15.98
C MET A 142 5.61 -1.10 16.13
N SER A 143 4.96 -1.64 15.10
CA SER A 143 3.54 -2.03 15.16
C SER A 143 3.29 -3.14 16.19
N LEU A 144 4.15 -4.16 16.25
CA LEU A 144 4.05 -5.23 17.23
C LEU A 144 4.23 -4.68 18.65
N TYR A 145 5.20 -3.77 18.83
CA TYR A 145 5.44 -3.18 20.14
C TYR A 145 4.25 -2.33 20.58
N ALA A 146 3.71 -1.47 19.71
CA ALA A 146 2.54 -0.65 20.00
C ALA A 146 1.34 -1.52 20.42
N MET A 147 0.99 -2.53 19.63
CA MET A 147 -0.13 -3.41 19.93
C MET A 147 0.06 -4.19 21.26
N ASN A 148 1.26 -4.66 21.55
CA ASN A 148 1.55 -5.35 22.81
C ASN A 148 1.51 -4.42 24.03
N HIS A 149 1.59 -3.10 23.85
CA HIS A 149 1.48 -2.09 24.91
C HIS A 149 0.12 -1.37 24.92
N GLY A 150 -0.88 -1.94 24.25
CA GLY A 150 -2.26 -1.44 24.33
C GLY A 150 -2.61 -0.32 23.36
N THR A 151 -1.69 0.07 22.49
CA THR A 151 -1.84 1.13 21.48
C THR A 151 -2.20 0.53 20.12
N HIS A 152 -3.12 1.14 19.36
CA HIS A 152 -3.37 0.77 17.97
C HIS A 152 -2.23 1.24 17.07
N ALA A 153 -1.75 0.39 16.16
CA ALA A 153 -0.71 0.73 15.21
C ALA A 153 -1.33 1.24 13.90
N PHE A 154 -0.93 2.43 13.46
CA PHE A 154 -1.28 3.01 12.17
C PHE A 154 0.02 3.14 11.38
N THR A 155 0.28 2.18 10.49
CA THR A 155 1.57 2.07 9.80
C THR A 155 1.49 2.51 8.35
N GLU A 156 2.53 3.18 7.89
CA GLU A 156 2.73 3.49 6.47
C GLU A 156 2.94 2.23 5.64
N VAL A 157 2.82 2.38 4.35
CA VAL A 157 2.92 1.32 3.36
C VAL A 157 4.38 1.05 2.91
N PRO A 158 4.69 -0.21 2.61
CA PRO A 158 3.95 -1.43 2.92
C PRO A 158 4.03 -1.74 4.42
N ALA A 159 2.96 -2.28 5.00
CA ALA A 159 2.95 -2.61 6.43
C ALA A 159 3.99 -3.67 6.80
N CYS A 160 4.26 -4.61 5.88
CA CYS A 160 5.26 -5.66 6.00
C CYS A 160 5.77 -6.09 4.63
N TYR A 161 6.85 -6.87 4.59
CA TYR A 161 7.44 -7.35 3.34
C TYR A 161 7.98 -8.80 3.40
N THR A 162 7.66 -9.52 4.45
CA THR A 162 7.91 -10.96 4.56
C THR A 162 6.64 -11.68 5.01
N ILE A 163 6.44 -12.91 4.55
CA ILE A 163 5.29 -13.74 4.96
C ILE A 163 5.26 -13.96 6.48
N GLU A 164 6.43 -14.14 7.09
CA GLU A 164 6.54 -14.29 8.54
C GLU A 164 6.01 -13.06 9.28
N ASP A 165 6.34 -11.87 8.81
CA ASP A 165 5.91 -10.61 9.42
C ASP A 165 4.41 -10.35 9.21
N CYS A 166 3.84 -10.76 8.06
CA CYS A 166 2.38 -10.76 7.86
C CYS A 166 1.69 -11.55 8.98
N TRP A 167 2.15 -12.77 9.25
CA TRP A 167 1.60 -13.60 10.34
C TRP A 167 1.82 -13.01 11.73
N LYS A 168 2.97 -12.38 11.98
CA LYS A 168 3.22 -11.71 13.28
C LYS A 168 2.24 -10.57 13.51
N LEU A 169 1.97 -9.74 12.49
CA LEU A 169 1.00 -8.64 12.60
C LEU A 169 -0.40 -9.17 12.90
N VAL A 170 -0.89 -10.13 12.11
CA VAL A 170 -2.22 -10.72 12.28
C VAL A 170 -2.36 -11.36 13.67
N ASN A 171 -1.44 -12.26 14.04
CA ASN A 171 -1.49 -12.97 15.31
C ASN A 171 -1.42 -12.01 16.51
N THR A 172 -0.62 -10.94 16.43
CA THR A 172 -0.51 -9.95 17.50
C THR A 172 -1.77 -9.11 17.61
N SER A 173 -2.34 -8.67 16.50
CA SER A 173 -3.60 -7.92 16.49
C SER A 173 -4.74 -8.74 17.09
N GLU A 174 -4.90 -10.00 16.68
CA GLU A 174 -5.89 -10.90 17.23
C GLU A 174 -5.69 -11.18 18.74
N LYS A 175 -4.45 -11.38 19.17
CA LYS A 175 -4.08 -11.65 20.56
C LYS A 175 -4.33 -10.45 21.48
N THR A 176 -3.90 -9.27 21.05
CA THR A 176 -3.94 -8.05 21.87
C THR A 176 -5.26 -7.30 21.77
N ARG A 177 -6.08 -7.64 20.77
CA ARG A 177 -7.30 -6.90 20.40
C ARG A 177 -7.01 -5.44 20.07
N ARG A 178 -5.81 -5.17 19.50
CA ARG A 178 -5.42 -3.85 19.00
C ARG A 178 -5.33 -3.91 17.49
N HIS A 179 -5.81 -2.87 16.83
CA HIS A 179 -5.76 -2.76 15.37
C HIS A 179 -4.34 -2.48 14.88
N CYS A 180 -3.98 -3.11 13.77
CA CYS A 180 -2.89 -2.66 12.89
C CYS A 180 -3.54 -2.18 11.59
N VAL A 181 -3.63 -0.88 11.41
CA VAL A 181 -4.21 -0.23 10.25
C VAL A 181 -3.09 0.15 9.31
N MET A 182 -3.16 -0.27 8.05
CA MET A 182 -2.25 0.20 7.01
C MET A 182 -2.79 1.49 6.41
N MET A 183 -1.96 2.52 6.33
CA MET A 183 -2.38 3.84 5.83
C MET A 183 -2.25 3.92 4.31
N GLU A 184 -3.01 3.08 3.58
CA GLU A 184 -3.04 3.10 2.12
C GLU A 184 -3.92 4.24 1.61
N ASN A 185 -3.32 5.38 1.35
CA ASN A 185 -3.99 6.61 0.97
C ASN A 185 -4.71 6.53 -0.38
N CYS A 186 -4.22 5.69 -1.32
CA CYS A 186 -4.80 5.59 -2.64
C CYS A 186 -6.25 5.07 -2.63
N CYS A 187 -6.64 4.31 -1.61
CA CYS A 187 -8.03 3.91 -1.41
C CYS A 187 -8.97 5.10 -1.14
N TYR A 188 -8.44 6.21 -0.68
CA TYR A 188 -9.20 7.44 -0.36
C TYR A 188 -9.13 8.49 -1.47
N GLY A 189 -8.57 8.15 -2.63
CA GLY A 189 -8.58 9.00 -3.81
C GLY A 189 -10.01 9.31 -4.27
N HIS A 190 -10.20 10.49 -4.85
CA HIS A 190 -11.52 10.94 -5.32
C HIS A 190 -12.14 9.97 -6.32
N GLU A 191 -11.38 9.60 -7.35
CA GLU A 191 -11.84 8.68 -8.38
C GLU A 191 -12.03 7.27 -7.84
N GLU A 192 -11.09 6.82 -6.98
CA GLU A 192 -11.14 5.49 -6.38
C GLU A 192 -12.40 5.30 -5.51
N MET A 193 -12.74 6.29 -4.67
CA MET A 193 -13.94 6.23 -3.86
C MET A 193 -15.23 6.35 -4.69
N LEU A 194 -15.24 7.19 -5.74
CA LEU A 194 -16.35 7.30 -6.66
C LEU A 194 -16.61 5.97 -7.38
N VAL A 195 -15.55 5.39 -7.96
CA VAL A 195 -15.65 4.10 -8.69
C VAL A 195 -16.06 2.97 -7.74
N ASN A 196 -15.54 2.95 -6.51
CA ASN A 196 -15.96 1.99 -5.51
C ASN A 196 -17.47 2.05 -5.24
N ASN A 197 -18.03 3.25 -5.08
CA ASN A 197 -19.48 3.42 -4.91
C ASN A 197 -20.26 3.00 -6.17
N MET A 198 -19.75 3.25 -7.36
CA MET A 198 -20.37 2.81 -8.62
C MET A 198 -20.36 1.28 -8.76
N VAL A 199 -19.30 0.62 -8.33
CA VAL A 199 -19.21 -0.85 -8.28
C VAL A 199 -20.28 -1.41 -7.34
N HIS A 200 -20.36 -0.90 -6.11
CA HIS A 200 -21.34 -1.36 -5.12
C HIS A 200 -22.79 -1.01 -5.50
N ALA A 201 -22.99 0.03 -6.32
CA ALA A 201 -24.29 0.32 -6.94
C ALA A 201 -24.63 -0.61 -8.12
N GLY A 202 -23.72 -1.53 -8.49
CA GLY A 202 -23.94 -2.56 -9.51
C GLY A 202 -23.79 -2.09 -10.96
N LEU A 203 -23.23 -0.89 -11.21
CA LEU A 203 -23.12 -0.32 -12.56
C LEU A 203 -22.27 -1.20 -13.49
N PHE A 204 -21.24 -1.86 -12.95
CA PHE A 204 -20.34 -2.70 -13.73
C PHE A 204 -20.84 -4.14 -13.89
N GLY A 205 -21.94 -4.53 -13.24
CA GLY A 205 -22.42 -5.91 -13.22
C GLY A 205 -21.47 -6.86 -12.45
N ALA A 206 -21.37 -8.11 -12.89
CA ALA A 206 -20.44 -9.05 -12.26
C ALA A 206 -19.00 -8.72 -12.66
N LEU A 207 -18.13 -8.48 -11.68
CA LEU A 207 -16.74 -8.16 -11.92
C LEU A 207 -15.96 -9.40 -12.38
N SER A 208 -15.05 -9.23 -13.33
CA SER A 208 -14.21 -10.30 -13.89
C SER A 208 -12.72 -10.04 -13.76
N HIS A 209 -12.28 -8.78 -13.91
CA HIS A 209 -10.88 -8.43 -14.00
C HIS A 209 -10.59 -7.05 -13.43
N GLY A 210 -9.40 -6.90 -12.81
CA GLY A 210 -8.84 -5.63 -12.39
C GLY A 210 -7.41 -5.45 -12.88
N GLU A 211 -6.99 -4.20 -13.09
CA GLU A 211 -5.61 -3.86 -13.38
C GLU A 211 -5.10 -2.85 -12.34
N ALA A 212 -3.97 -3.14 -11.76
CA ALA A 212 -3.35 -2.39 -10.67
C ALA A 212 -1.87 -2.17 -10.96
N ALA A 213 -1.31 -1.03 -10.57
CA ALA A 213 0.11 -0.81 -10.70
C ALA A 213 0.65 0.22 -9.70
N TYR A 214 1.95 0.20 -9.51
CA TYR A 214 2.75 1.31 -9.04
C TYR A 214 3.88 1.57 -10.02
N ILE A 215 3.62 2.43 -10.97
CA ILE A 215 4.57 2.89 -11.99
C ILE A 215 4.95 4.33 -11.62
N HIS A 216 6.19 4.54 -11.21
CA HIS A 216 6.67 5.84 -10.75
C HIS A 216 8.17 5.93 -10.97
N ASP A 217 8.62 6.83 -11.80
CA ASP A 217 10.07 7.05 -11.97
C ASP A 217 10.65 7.62 -10.68
N LEU A 218 11.27 6.76 -9.88
CA LEU A 218 11.91 7.11 -8.60
C LEU A 218 13.44 7.09 -8.68
N ARG A 219 14.04 7.01 -9.88
CA ARG A 219 15.50 6.85 -10.01
C ARG A 219 16.27 7.96 -9.32
N ASP A 220 15.85 9.22 -9.47
CA ASP A 220 16.47 10.36 -8.79
C ASP A 220 16.34 10.26 -7.25
N GLU A 221 15.13 10.01 -6.77
CA GLU A 221 14.85 9.85 -5.35
C GLU A 221 15.62 8.68 -4.70
N LEU A 222 15.68 7.53 -5.40
CA LEU A 222 16.37 6.34 -4.92
C LEU A 222 17.88 6.57 -4.74
N PHE A 223 18.49 7.44 -5.53
CA PHE A 223 19.90 7.81 -5.40
C PHE A 223 20.14 9.08 -4.57
N SER A 224 19.09 9.69 -4.02
CA SER A 224 19.21 10.83 -3.12
C SER A 224 19.97 10.45 -1.83
N ASN A 225 20.73 11.40 -1.29
CA ASN A 225 21.43 11.26 -0.01
C ASN A 225 20.54 11.65 1.20
N VAL A 226 19.28 11.99 0.96
CA VAL A 226 18.31 12.38 1.98
C VAL A 226 17.00 11.63 1.79
N GLY A 227 16.18 11.61 2.83
CA GLY A 227 14.85 11.01 2.76
C GLY A 227 14.90 9.50 2.42
N GLU A 228 14.02 9.06 1.55
CA GLU A 228 13.86 7.64 1.19
C GLU A 228 15.08 7.07 0.43
N GLY A 229 15.84 7.89 -0.27
CA GLY A 229 17.06 7.46 -0.97
C GLY A 229 18.12 6.86 -0.04
N THR A 230 18.09 7.22 1.25
CA THR A 230 19.05 6.71 2.24
C THR A 230 18.83 5.25 2.62
N TRP A 231 17.66 4.68 2.33
CA TRP A 231 17.32 3.30 2.71
C TRP A 231 16.57 2.52 1.62
N ARG A 232 15.66 3.15 0.85
CA ARG A 232 14.71 2.48 -0.04
C ARG A 232 15.38 1.68 -1.16
N ARG A 233 16.45 2.23 -1.80
CA ARG A 233 17.14 1.52 -2.89
C ARG A 233 17.84 0.23 -2.43
N PHE A 234 18.23 0.11 -1.15
CA PHE A 234 18.85 -1.10 -0.63
C PHE A 234 17.93 -2.31 -0.64
N HIS A 235 16.61 -2.09 -0.60
CA HIS A 235 15.66 -3.18 -0.81
C HIS A 235 15.74 -3.74 -2.23
N SER A 236 15.93 -2.88 -3.25
CA SER A 236 16.12 -3.31 -4.64
C SER A 236 17.46 -4.03 -4.89
N MET A 237 18.45 -3.84 -4.02
CA MET A 237 19.73 -4.58 -4.04
C MET A 237 19.59 -6.00 -3.48
N LYS A 238 18.59 -6.27 -2.66
CA LYS A 238 18.48 -7.51 -1.87
C LYS A 238 17.29 -8.38 -2.27
N ARG A 239 16.27 -7.81 -2.92
CA ARG A 239 15.00 -8.49 -3.20
C ARG A 239 14.54 -8.24 -4.62
N ASN A 240 13.94 -9.26 -5.26
CA ASN A 240 13.32 -9.18 -6.56
C ASN A 240 11.82 -9.36 -6.45
N GLY A 241 11.05 -8.63 -7.25
CA GLY A 241 9.58 -8.68 -7.30
C GLY A 241 8.91 -7.33 -7.06
N ASN A 242 7.62 -7.36 -6.76
CA ASN A 242 6.88 -6.14 -6.45
C ASN A 242 7.12 -5.72 -5.00
N LEU A 243 7.97 -4.72 -4.80
CA LEU A 243 8.32 -4.20 -3.45
C LEU A 243 7.30 -3.18 -2.91
N TYR A 244 6.30 -2.78 -3.72
CA TYR A 244 5.35 -1.73 -3.35
C TYR A 244 3.99 -1.93 -4.02
N PRO A 245 3.24 -3.00 -3.68
CA PRO A 245 2.02 -3.39 -4.39
C PRO A 245 0.80 -2.56 -4.04
N THR A 246 0.73 -1.98 -2.82
CA THR A 246 -0.50 -1.57 -2.17
C THR A 246 -1.20 -0.39 -2.83
N HIS A 247 -0.46 0.58 -3.38
CA HIS A 247 -1.04 1.75 -4.05
C HIS A 247 -1.90 1.40 -5.27
N GLY A 248 -1.53 0.35 -6.00
CA GLY A 248 -2.37 -0.15 -7.09
C GLY A 248 -3.39 -1.18 -6.60
N LEU A 249 -2.95 -2.12 -5.78
CA LEU A 249 -3.77 -3.26 -5.37
C LEU A 249 -4.91 -2.87 -4.42
N GLY A 250 -4.68 -1.93 -3.50
CA GLY A 250 -5.66 -1.53 -2.50
C GLY A 250 -7.01 -1.09 -3.08
N PRO A 251 -7.06 -0.10 -3.98
CA PRO A 251 -8.32 0.30 -4.61
C PRO A 251 -9.03 -0.85 -5.34
N VAL A 252 -8.28 -1.67 -6.10
CA VAL A 252 -8.85 -2.81 -6.84
C VAL A 252 -9.36 -3.90 -5.88
N ALA A 253 -8.66 -4.11 -4.75
CA ALA A 253 -9.11 -5.02 -3.70
C ALA A 253 -10.42 -4.56 -3.06
N TRP A 254 -10.60 -3.25 -2.87
CA TRP A 254 -11.86 -2.68 -2.40
C TRP A 254 -13.00 -2.86 -3.41
N TYR A 255 -12.74 -2.63 -4.70
CA TYR A 255 -13.74 -2.87 -5.75
C TYR A 255 -14.21 -4.33 -5.78
N MET A 256 -13.33 -5.26 -5.46
CA MET A 256 -13.59 -6.70 -5.52
C MET A 256 -14.04 -7.31 -4.18
N ASP A 257 -14.26 -6.50 -3.14
CA ASP A 257 -14.64 -6.95 -1.80
C ASP A 257 -13.67 -8.00 -1.22
N ILE A 258 -12.38 -7.84 -1.45
CA ILE A 258 -11.36 -8.73 -0.86
C ILE A 258 -11.46 -8.64 0.67
N HIS A 259 -11.55 -9.80 1.33
CA HIS A 259 -11.86 -10.02 2.76
C HIS A 259 -13.30 -9.65 3.18
N LYS A 260 -14.14 -9.13 2.27
CA LYS A 260 -15.54 -8.76 2.54
C LYS A 260 -16.53 -9.55 1.67
N GLY A 261 -16.09 -10.64 1.05
CA GLY A 261 -16.89 -11.50 0.15
C GLY A 261 -16.04 -12.29 -0.83
N ASP A 262 -14.80 -11.86 -1.07
CA ASP A 262 -13.81 -12.57 -1.88
C ASP A 262 -12.46 -12.64 -1.13
N ARG A 263 -11.48 -13.34 -1.66
CA ARG A 263 -10.10 -13.40 -1.16
C ARG A 263 -9.12 -13.74 -2.28
N PHE A 264 -7.88 -13.38 -2.12
CA PHE A 264 -6.81 -13.88 -2.99
C PHE A 264 -6.63 -15.39 -2.80
N GLU A 265 -6.43 -16.12 -3.89
CA GLU A 265 -6.30 -17.58 -3.89
C GLU A 265 -4.90 -18.01 -4.37
N SER A 266 -4.45 -17.45 -5.49
CA SER A 266 -3.16 -17.78 -6.07
C SER A 266 -2.55 -16.60 -6.80
N LEU A 267 -1.21 -16.63 -6.93
CA LEU A 267 -0.43 -15.60 -7.62
C LEU A 267 0.69 -16.24 -8.42
N VAL A 268 0.91 -15.73 -9.62
CA VAL A 268 2.12 -15.96 -10.41
C VAL A 268 2.77 -14.63 -10.73
N SER A 269 4.10 -14.57 -10.68
CA SER A 269 4.84 -13.33 -10.88
C SER A 269 6.11 -13.55 -11.68
N MET A 270 6.44 -12.57 -12.52
CA MET A 270 7.68 -12.52 -13.29
C MET A 270 8.27 -11.12 -13.23
N SER A 271 9.59 -11.04 -13.18
CA SER A 271 10.33 -9.78 -13.23
C SER A 271 11.19 -9.72 -14.49
N SER A 272 11.30 -8.54 -15.08
CA SER A 272 12.25 -8.25 -16.16
C SER A 272 13.69 -8.26 -15.65
N PRO A 273 14.71 -8.21 -16.53
CA PRO A 273 16.07 -7.90 -16.11
C PRO A 273 16.15 -6.58 -15.34
N SER A 274 17.20 -6.42 -14.54
CA SER A 274 17.52 -5.19 -13.78
C SER A 274 18.58 -4.39 -14.55
N HIS A 275 18.21 -3.32 -15.20
CA HIS A 275 19.08 -2.45 -15.98
C HIS A 275 18.93 -0.97 -15.63
N GLY A 276 17.72 -0.53 -15.30
CA GLY A 276 17.35 0.89 -15.19
C GLY A 276 18.18 1.66 -14.17
N LEU A 277 18.37 1.11 -12.95
CA LEU A 277 19.14 1.79 -11.91
C LEU A 277 20.65 1.80 -12.20
N GLN A 278 21.20 0.72 -12.76
CA GLN A 278 22.61 0.68 -13.17
C GLN A 278 22.91 1.68 -14.27
N ASP A 279 22.06 1.73 -15.31
CA ASP A 279 22.21 2.68 -16.42
C ASP A 279 22.06 4.12 -15.92
N TYR A 280 21.07 4.39 -15.06
CA TYR A 280 20.87 5.70 -14.46
C TYR A 280 22.12 6.15 -13.69
N ALA A 281 22.66 5.28 -12.82
CA ALA A 281 23.86 5.58 -12.06
C ALA A 281 25.07 5.85 -12.96
N ALA A 282 25.25 5.05 -14.02
CA ALA A 282 26.36 5.23 -14.97
C ALA A 282 26.31 6.55 -15.73
N ARG A 283 25.12 7.07 -16.03
CA ARG A 283 24.92 8.34 -16.75
C ARG A 283 24.92 9.57 -15.84
N THR A 284 24.49 9.41 -14.58
CA THR A 284 24.23 10.53 -13.67
C THR A 284 25.45 10.88 -12.81
N PHE A 285 26.21 9.86 -12.36
CA PHE A 285 27.32 10.07 -11.44
C PHE A 285 28.66 10.07 -12.14
N PRO A 286 29.67 10.83 -11.63
CA PRO A 286 31.00 10.87 -12.20
C PRO A 286 31.69 9.50 -12.14
N GLU A 287 32.70 9.30 -12.95
CA GLU A 287 33.55 8.11 -12.92
C GLU A 287 34.20 7.98 -11.54
N GLY A 288 34.19 6.76 -10.99
CA GLY A 288 34.71 6.47 -9.65
C GLY A 288 33.69 6.68 -8.50
N ASP A 289 32.48 7.21 -8.75
CA ASP A 289 31.44 7.27 -7.73
C ASP A 289 31.00 5.85 -7.33
N PRO A 290 30.95 5.52 -6.02
CA PRO A 290 30.61 4.18 -5.55
C PRO A 290 29.22 3.72 -5.97
N ARG A 291 28.26 4.63 -6.17
CA ARG A 291 26.89 4.32 -6.62
C ARG A 291 26.87 3.66 -8.01
N ARG A 292 27.86 3.91 -8.85
CA ARG A 292 28.00 3.25 -10.17
C ARG A 292 28.35 1.76 -10.06
N ALA A 293 28.94 1.32 -8.95
CA ALA A 293 29.31 -0.07 -8.70
C ALA A 293 28.23 -0.87 -7.97
N GLU A 294 27.16 -0.21 -7.50
CA GLU A 294 26.04 -0.88 -6.81
C GLU A 294 25.38 -1.90 -7.75
N LYS A 295 24.95 -3.04 -7.19
CA LYS A 295 24.27 -4.13 -7.91
C LYS A 295 22.83 -4.23 -7.46
N PHE A 296 21.91 -4.27 -8.41
CA PHE A 296 20.48 -4.38 -8.13
C PHE A 296 19.97 -5.72 -8.65
N VAL A 297 19.25 -6.46 -7.82
CA VAL A 297 18.63 -7.74 -8.19
C VAL A 297 17.14 -7.58 -8.54
N CYS A 298 16.52 -6.49 -8.09
CA CYS A 298 15.14 -6.20 -8.42
C CYS A 298 15.00 -5.85 -9.90
N GLY A 299 14.22 -6.64 -10.63
CA GLY A 299 13.89 -6.33 -12.02
C GLY A 299 13.24 -4.96 -12.18
N ASP A 300 13.43 -4.34 -13.35
CA ASP A 300 12.88 -3.01 -13.59
C ASP A 300 11.37 -3.02 -13.57
N VAL A 301 10.75 -4.03 -14.18
CA VAL A 301 9.31 -4.25 -14.16
C VAL A 301 9.00 -5.59 -13.51
N SER A 302 8.14 -5.61 -12.51
CA SER A 302 7.55 -6.82 -11.95
C SER A 302 6.08 -6.88 -12.34
N THR A 303 5.65 -8.01 -12.90
CA THR A 303 4.26 -8.25 -13.32
C THR A 303 3.73 -9.51 -12.68
N SER A 304 2.59 -9.39 -12.02
CA SER A 304 1.91 -10.50 -11.34
C SER A 304 0.49 -10.64 -11.86
N ILE A 305 0.00 -11.88 -11.91
CA ILE A 305 -1.41 -12.21 -12.10
C ILE A 305 -1.89 -12.87 -10.82
N ILE A 306 -2.90 -12.27 -10.20
CA ILE A 306 -3.56 -12.78 -9.00
C ILE A 306 -4.91 -13.35 -9.42
N ARG A 307 -5.28 -14.53 -8.89
CA ARG A 307 -6.62 -15.10 -8.99
C ARG A 307 -7.30 -15.02 -7.62
N THR A 308 -8.58 -14.65 -7.62
CA THR A 308 -9.40 -14.65 -6.42
C THR A 308 -10.23 -15.92 -6.29
N ALA A 309 -10.77 -16.20 -5.11
CA ALA A 309 -11.59 -17.38 -4.85
C ALA A 309 -12.91 -17.40 -5.66
N LEU A 310 -13.44 -16.23 -6.03
CA LEU A 310 -14.58 -16.12 -6.96
C LEU A 310 -14.18 -16.21 -8.44
N GLY A 311 -12.89 -16.49 -8.73
CA GLY A 311 -12.39 -16.69 -10.09
C GLY A 311 -12.05 -15.40 -10.84
N ARG A 312 -12.12 -14.24 -10.19
CA ARG A 312 -11.69 -12.95 -10.75
C ARG A 312 -10.18 -12.93 -10.89
N THR A 313 -9.65 -12.11 -11.79
CA THR A 313 -8.21 -11.94 -11.98
C THR A 313 -7.79 -10.49 -11.75
N ILE A 314 -6.56 -10.29 -11.27
CA ILE A 314 -5.96 -8.96 -11.13
C ILE A 314 -4.58 -8.99 -11.78
N LEU A 315 -4.35 -8.11 -12.76
CA LEU A 315 -3.01 -7.77 -13.23
C LEU A 315 -2.41 -6.76 -12.26
N LEU A 316 -1.26 -7.07 -11.69
CA LEU A 316 -0.54 -6.16 -10.81
C LEU A 316 0.87 -5.91 -11.32
N GLN A 317 1.23 -4.63 -11.53
CA GLN A 317 2.52 -4.24 -12.06
C GLN A 317 3.25 -3.27 -11.11
N ARG A 318 4.59 -3.37 -11.05
CA ARG A 318 5.45 -2.39 -10.39
C ARG A 318 6.60 -2.02 -11.31
N ASP A 319 6.89 -0.72 -11.40
CA ASP A 319 8.08 -0.17 -12.05
C ASP A 319 8.47 1.16 -11.36
N THR A 320 9.64 1.18 -10.70
CA THR A 320 10.21 2.41 -10.12
C THR A 320 11.60 2.72 -10.66
N ASN A 321 12.04 1.96 -11.66
CA ASN A 321 13.41 1.95 -12.14
C ASN A 321 13.53 2.43 -13.60
N SER A 322 12.40 2.68 -14.27
CA SER A 322 12.33 3.11 -15.67
C SER A 322 11.74 4.51 -15.81
N PRO A 323 12.02 5.22 -16.91
CA PRO A 323 11.49 6.57 -17.17
C PRO A 323 10.04 6.50 -17.66
N ARG A 324 9.13 6.09 -16.77
CA ARG A 324 7.71 6.02 -17.05
C ARG A 324 6.95 7.07 -16.26
N VAL A 325 5.94 7.66 -16.90
CA VAL A 325 5.02 8.59 -16.25
C VAL A 325 4.26 7.84 -15.15
N TYR A 326 3.95 8.56 -14.05
CA TYR A 326 3.19 8.00 -12.93
C TYR A 326 1.85 7.40 -13.39
N ASP A 327 1.62 6.15 -13.04
CA ASP A 327 0.42 5.41 -13.40
C ASP A 327 0.15 4.29 -12.39
N ARG A 328 -1.08 4.18 -11.93
CA ARG A 328 -1.53 3.07 -11.08
C ARG A 328 -2.45 2.09 -11.81
N LEU A 329 -2.68 2.29 -13.12
CA LEU A 329 -3.69 1.63 -13.95
C LEU A 329 -5.10 1.83 -13.40
N ASN A 330 -5.35 1.38 -12.17
CA ASN A 330 -6.61 1.54 -11.44
C ASN A 330 -7.82 1.20 -12.32
N ALA A 331 -7.85 -0.04 -12.83
CA ALA A 331 -8.90 -0.45 -13.73
C ALA A 331 -9.74 -1.59 -13.15
N ILE A 332 -11.03 -1.56 -13.47
CA ILE A 332 -11.99 -2.61 -13.14
C ILE A 332 -12.89 -2.89 -14.34
N THR A 333 -13.12 -4.18 -14.60
CA THR A 333 -13.96 -4.66 -15.70
C THR A 333 -15.01 -5.62 -15.16
N GLY A 334 -16.25 -5.41 -15.58
CA GLY A 334 -17.38 -6.28 -15.29
C GLY A 334 -18.22 -6.56 -16.54
N THR A 335 -19.33 -7.25 -16.35
CA THR A 335 -20.21 -7.68 -17.45
C THR A 335 -21.01 -6.54 -18.09
N ARG A 336 -21.04 -5.34 -17.46
CA ARG A 336 -21.84 -4.19 -17.92
C ARG A 336 -21.02 -2.91 -18.10
N GLY A 337 -19.70 -2.99 -17.92
CA GLY A 337 -18.86 -1.81 -18.12
C GLY A 337 -17.45 -1.99 -17.58
N MET A 338 -16.65 -0.98 -17.80
CA MET A 338 -15.30 -0.90 -17.32
C MET A 338 -14.96 0.54 -16.91
N PHE A 339 -14.05 0.65 -15.94
CA PHE A 339 -13.35 1.89 -15.63
C PHE A 339 -11.85 1.68 -15.78
N ARG A 340 -11.13 2.72 -16.18
CA ARG A 340 -9.67 2.78 -16.15
C ARG A 340 -9.22 4.20 -15.80
N GLY A 341 -8.31 4.30 -14.84
CA GLY A 341 -7.63 5.56 -14.49
C GLY A 341 -6.49 5.91 -15.45
N TYR A 342 -5.89 7.06 -15.23
CA TYR A 342 -4.63 7.53 -15.86
C TYR A 342 -4.64 7.60 -17.40
N PRO A 343 -5.47 8.44 -18.02
CA PRO A 343 -6.52 9.25 -17.39
C PRO A 343 -7.81 8.47 -17.16
N ALA A 344 -8.67 9.01 -16.31
CA ALA A 344 -9.98 8.42 -16.00
C ALA A 344 -10.85 8.26 -17.26
N ARG A 345 -11.34 7.05 -17.48
CA ARG A 345 -12.20 6.65 -18.59
C ARG A 345 -13.23 5.65 -18.14
N LEU A 346 -14.48 5.90 -18.47
CA LEU A 346 -15.59 5.03 -18.13
C LEU A 346 -16.31 4.59 -19.43
N TYR A 347 -16.61 3.30 -19.51
CA TYR A 347 -17.54 2.75 -20.49
C TYR A 347 -18.61 1.93 -19.78
N LEU A 348 -19.86 2.15 -20.09
CA LEU A 348 -20.97 1.33 -19.63
C LEU A 348 -21.76 0.83 -20.85
N ASP A 349 -22.33 -0.35 -20.76
CA ASP A 349 -23.04 -1.07 -21.82
C ASP A 349 -24.25 -0.31 -22.41
N SER A 350 -24.68 0.76 -21.72
CA SER A 350 -25.76 1.65 -22.17
C SER A 350 -25.30 2.77 -23.12
N PHE A 351 -24.01 2.89 -23.39
CA PHE A 351 -23.43 3.92 -24.24
C PHE A 351 -23.30 3.45 -25.69
N GLU A 352 -23.00 4.42 -26.58
CA GLU A 352 -22.60 4.09 -27.94
C GLU A 352 -21.29 3.26 -27.90
N ARG A 353 -21.17 2.32 -28.83
CA ARG A 353 -20.04 1.42 -28.87
C ARG A 353 -18.73 2.19 -29.09
N ASP A 354 -17.69 1.73 -28.42
CA ASP A 354 -16.31 2.23 -28.55
C ASP A 354 -16.09 3.69 -28.11
N GLU A 355 -17.04 4.27 -27.36
CA GLU A 355 -16.90 5.61 -26.79
C GLU A 355 -16.82 5.58 -25.26
N TYR A 356 -15.86 6.35 -24.72
CA TYR A 356 -15.77 6.58 -23.29
C TYR A 356 -16.59 7.80 -22.87
N THR A 357 -17.15 7.75 -21.68
CA THR A 357 -17.81 8.89 -21.06
C THR A 357 -16.99 9.46 -19.90
N ASP A 358 -17.33 10.69 -19.50
CA ASP A 358 -16.69 11.38 -18.38
C ASP A 358 -17.31 10.91 -17.05
N LEU A 359 -16.46 10.76 -16.02
CA LEU A 359 -16.90 10.45 -14.67
C LEU A 359 -17.77 11.56 -14.05
N SER A 360 -17.66 12.81 -14.54
CA SER A 360 -18.42 13.94 -14.03
C SER A 360 -19.95 13.75 -14.10
N ASP A 361 -20.43 12.90 -15.01
CA ASP A 361 -21.85 12.56 -15.15
C ASP A 361 -22.35 11.63 -14.03
N TYR A 362 -21.41 11.06 -13.25
CA TYR A 362 -21.70 10.10 -12.20
C TYR A 362 -21.54 10.65 -10.78
N ARG A 363 -21.52 11.97 -10.60
CA ARG A 363 -21.39 12.65 -9.30
C ARG A 363 -22.39 12.21 -8.23
N LYS A 364 -23.52 11.65 -8.61
CA LYS A 364 -24.49 11.07 -7.67
C LYS A 364 -23.92 9.89 -6.85
N TYR A 365 -22.81 9.29 -7.29
CA TYR A 365 -22.08 8.25 -6.58
C TYR A 365 -20.87 8.79 -5.80
N GLU A 366 -20.70 10.11 -5.75
CA GLU A 366 -19.62 10.76 -5.01
C GLU A 366 -19.64 10.32 -3.54
N SER A 367 -18.45 10.10 -3.00
CA SER A 367 -18.30 9.79 -1.59
C SER A 367 -18.75 10.98 -0.72
N PRO A 368 -19.56 10.74 0.33
CA PRO A 368 -19.92 11.80 1.30
C PRO A 368 -18.69 12.52 1.87
N MET A 369 -17.56 11.84 2.06
CA MET A 369 -16.32 12.48 2.52
C MET A 369 -15.83 13.51 1.50
N TRP A 370 -15.75 13.15 0.23
CA TRP A 370 -15.34 14.08 -0.83
C TRP A 370 -16.35 15.20 -1.04
N THR A 371 -17.64 14.93 -0.90
CA THR A 371 -18.70 15.97 -0.97
C THR A 371 -18.56 16.97 0.18
N ASN A 372 -18.31 16.49 1.41
CA ASN A 372 -18.33 17.34 2.61
C ASN A 372 -17.02 18.08 2.84
N ILE A 373 -15.87 17.42 2.67
CA ILE A 373 -14.55 17.99 3.02
C ILE A 373 -13.56 17.98 1.84
N GLY A 374 -13.97 17.55 0.64
CA GLY A 374 -13.07 17.40 -0.51
C GLY A 374 -12.46 18.74 -0.98
N GLU A 375 -13.16 19.86 -0.86
CA GLU A 375 -12.58 21.18 -1.17
C GLU A 375 -11.44 21.52 -0.22
N LEU A 376 -11.63 21.30 1.09
CA LEU A 376 -10.60 21.47 2.08
C LEU A 376 -9.42 20.53 1.81
N ALA A 377 -9.70 19.26 1.53
CA ALA A 377 -8.68 18.27 1.21
C ALA A 377 -7.80 18.69 0.03
N ARG A 378 -8.40 19.14 -1.07
CA ARG A 378 -7.66 19.64 -2.26
C ARG A 378 -6.81 20.89 -1.93
N LYS A 379 -7.32 21.82 -1.11
CA LYS A 379 -6.58 23.02 -0.67
C LYS A 379 -5.36 22.68 0.17
N ARG A 380 -5.41 21.59 0.96
CA ARG A 380 -4.27 21.13 1.73
C ARG A 380 -3.18 20.52 0.85
N GLY A 381 -3.53 20.04 -0.32
CA GLY A 381 -2.61 19.41 -1.28
C GLY A 381 -2.38 17.93 -0.96
N GLY A 382 -1.13 17.46 -1.15
CA GLY A 382 -0.72 16.07 -0.87
C GLY A 382 -1.54 15.01 -1.61
N HIS A 383 -1.00 14.52 -2.70
CA HIS A 383 -1.64 13.49 -3.54
C HIS A 383 -3.11 13.84 -3.90
N GLY A 384 -3.39 15.13 -4.21
CA GLY A 384 -4.72 15.56 -4.58
C GLY A 384 -5.74 15.62 -3.43
N GLY A 385 -5.28 15.53 -2.16
CA GLY A 385 -6.11 15.62 -0.96
C GLY A 385 -6.46 14.26 -0.32
N MET A 386 -6.11 13.13 -0.96
CA MET A 386 -6.45 11.82 -0.44
C MET A 386 -5.83 11.53 0.94
N ASP A 387 -4.66 12.08 1.25
CA ASP A 387 -4.01 11.92 2.56
C ASP A 387 -4.82 12.56 3.69
N PHE A 388 -5.42 13.73 3.45
CA PHE A 388 -6.28 14.37 4.43
C PHE A 388 -7.59 13.60 4.62
N ILE A 389 -8.21 13.12 3.53
CA ILE A 389 -9.42 12.27 3.60
C ILE A 389 -9.14 11.02 4.43
N MET A 390 -8.01 10.37 4.20
CA MET A 390 -7.57 9.19 4.95
C MET A 390 -7.39 9.50 6.45
N ALA A 391 -6.64 10.56 6.78
CA ALA A 391 -6.41 10.96 8.18
C ALA A 391 -7.74 11.29 8.88
N TYR A 392 -8.59 12.07 8.22
CA TYR A 392 -9.93 12.40 8.72
C TYR A 392 -10.75 11.14 9.01
N ARG A 393 -10.79 10.19 8.06
CA ARG A 393 -11.55 8.96 8.20
C ARG A 393 -11.03 8.08 9.35
N PHE A 394 -9.73 7.96 9.50
CA PHE A 394 -9.16 7.18 10.60
C PHE A 394 -9.47 7.79 11.97
N VAL A 395 -9.36 9.12 12.09
CA VAL A 395 -9.75 9.82 13.32
C VAL A 395 -11.24 9.64 13.60
N GLN A 396 -12.08 9.76 12.57
CA GLN A 396 -13.52 9.48 12.68
C GLN A 396 -13.79 8.06 13.20
N CYS A 397 -13.13 7.03 12.63
CA CYS A 397 -13.31 5.65 13.08
C CYS A 397 -13.01 5.50 14.57
N VAL A 398 -11.92 6.08 15.06
CA VAL A 398 -11.57 5.99 16.49
C VAL A 398 -12.53 6.81 17.35
N ARG A 399 -12.94 8.00 16.92
CA ARG A 399 -13.85 8.86 17.70
C ARG A 399 -15.23 8.27 17.83
N GLU A 400 -15.77 7.72 16.76
CA GLU A 400 -17.14 7.21 16.70
C GLU A 400 -17.27 5.73 17.04
N GLY A 401 -16.15 5.05 17.30
CA GLY A 401 -16.16 3.62 17.58
C GLY A 401 -16.59 2.79 16.38
N LEU A 402 -16.09 3.14 15.18
CA LEU A 402 -16.32 2.39 13.96
C LEU A 402 -15.17 1.40 13.74
N PRO A 403 -15.37 0.30 12.99
CA PRO A 403 -14.27 -0.52 12.53
C PRO A 403 -13.40 0.27 11.52
N PRO A 404 -12.09 -0.01 11.41
CA PRO A 404 -11.27 0.57 10.35
C PRO A 404 -11.72 0.08 8.98
N ASP A 405 -11.60 0.93 7.96
CA ASP A 405 -11.90 0.56 6.58
C ASP A 405 -10.88 -0.43 6.00
N MET A 406 -9.63 -0.34 6.48
CA MET A 406 -8.54 -1.29 6.22
C MET A 406 -8.05 -1.86 7.56
N ASP A 407 -7.98 -3.16 7.65
CA ASP A 407 -7.56 -3.86 8.86
C ASP A 407 -6.22 -4.59 8.67
N VAL A 408 -5.84 -5.37 9.67
CA VAL A 408 -4.58 -6.12 9.63
C VAL A 408 -4.55 -7.20 8.55
N TYR A 409 -5.69 -7.69 8.10
CA TYR A 409 -5.75 -8.71 7.05
C TYR A 409 -5.49 -8.09 5.68
N ASP A 410 -6.01 -6.87 5.43
CA ASP A 410 -5.68 -6.08 4.25
C ASP A 410 -4.19 -5.75 4.23
N ALA A 411 -3.66 -5.27 5.37
CA ALA A 411 -2.25 -4.95 5.53
C ALA A 411 -1.31 -6.14 5.24
N ALA A 412 -1.73 -7.35 5.62
CA ALA A 412 -0.95 -8.57 5.39
C ALA A 412 -1.12 -9.16 3.98
N ALA A 413 -2.30 -9.00 3.37
CA ALA A 413 -2.60 -9.62 2.08
C ALA A 413 -2.15 -8.79 0.87
N TRP A 414 -2.18 -7.45 0.97
CA TRP A 414 -1.79 -6.55 -0.14
C TRP A 414 -0.28 -6.40 -0.24
#